data_fa29082914df52ddcfbce93ad086b08b
#
_entry.id   fa29082914df52ddcfbce93ad086b08b
#
_cell.length_a   1.000
_cell.length_b   1.000
_cell.length_c   1.000
_cell.angle_alpha   90.00
_cell.angle_beta   90.00
_cell.angle_gamma   90.00
#
_symmetry.space_group_name_H-M   'P 1'
#
loop_
_entity.id
_entity.type
_entity.pdbx_description
1 polymer ?
#
loop_
_entity_poly.entity_id
_entity_poly.type
_entity_poly.pdbx_seq_one_letter_code
_entity_poly.pdbx_strand_id
1 'polypeptide(L)'
;MAQHDYNIANATAAVVRADINSALSAIATNNSGSSAPSDTFASQWWYDTSANILKIRNEADSAWLNVAYLSGSEWSVLDDTKVVNTSGTQTGLLGDQAESTWLTGTSTTESLISPAKLKVAASAFGGSMVLLASVDTATSTSAHEFQSFVTSAYDTYIIDIGLAIPATTAAVLEMQYMDGASALSTSDYVRTISFGDDSRGGEELTGRANIALNREGILNGASKGGWAGRVTLFNAAANLRRHPGIFHGLHARSSGDSDELQLVTGAFQYRSTSSIDGIRLQMSTGNITHMTVQIYGIRNS
;
A
#
# COMPACT_ATOMS: atom_id res chain seq x y z
N MET A 1 -5.01 -45.05 -32.51
CA MET A 1 -6.16 -44.27 -32.07
C MET A 1 -7.34 -44.75 -32.84
N ALA A 2 -8.44 -45.02 -32.19
CA ALA A 2 -9.60 -45.65 -32.83
C ALA A 2 -10.89 -44.98 -32.37
N GLN A 3 -11.78 -44.78 -33.32
CA GLN A 3 -13.19 -44.47 -33.09
C GLN A 3 -14.04 -45.59 -33.64
N HIS A 4 -15.21 -45.81 -33.09
CA HIS A 4 -16.16 -46.83 -33.52
C HIS A 4 -17.60 -46.33 -33.30
N ASP A 5 -18.52 -46.77 -34.19
CA ASP A 5 -19.95 -46.44 -34.11
C ASP A 5 -20.71 -47.34 -33.11
N TYR A 6 -20.02 -48.34 -32.53
CA TYR A 6 -20.56 -49.35 -31.60
C TYR A 6 -21.69 -50.23 -32.19
N ASN A 7 -21.82 -50.19 -33.47
CA ASN A 7 -22.76 -51.10 -34.19
C ASN A 7 -22.01 -52.26 -34.86
N ILE A 8 -22.23 -53.45 -34.38
CA ILE A 8 -21.59 -54.65 -34.91
C ILE A 8 -22.50 -55.24 -35.93
N ALA A 9 -22.19 -55.05 -37.21
CA ALA A 9 -22.98 -55.56 -38.32
C ALA A 9 -22.90 -57.11 -38.44
N ASN A 10 -24.02 -57.76 -38.86
CA ASN A 10 -24.02 -59.20 -39.11
C ASN A 10 -23.21 -59.49 -40.38
N ALA A 11 -22.11 -60.26 -40.23
CA ALA A 11 -21.14 -60.52 -41.27
C ALA A 11 -20.44 -61.89 -41.04
N THR A 12 -19.39 -62.18 -41.80
CA THR A 12 -18.56 -63.38 -41.53
C THR A 12 -17.86 -63.29 -40.19
N ALA A 13 -17.56 -64.39 -39.53
CA ALA A 13 -16.93 -64.47 -38.24
C ALA A 13 -15.58 -63.63 -38.13
N ALA A 14 -14.84 -63.54 -39.23
CA ALA A 14 -13.62 -62.78 -39.30
C ALA A 14 -13.89 -61.27 -39.27
N VAL A 15 -14.93 -60.85 -40.01
CA VAL A 15 -15.33 -59.40 -40.04
C VAL A 15 -15.92 -58.99 -38.73
N VAL A 16 -16.83 -59.78 -38.14
CA VAL A 16 -17.42 -59.52 -36.82
C VAL A 16 -16.33 -59.41 -35.74
N ARG A 17 -15.33 -60.29 -35.73
CA ARG A 17 -14.22 -60.25 -34.79
C ARG A 17 -13.36 -59.00 -34.97
N ALA A 18 -13.10 -58.58 -36.22
CA ALA A 18 -12.36 -57.38 -36.50
C ALA A 18 -13.10 -56.13 -36.00
N ASP A 19 -14.41 -56.09 -36.18
CA ASP A 19 -15.31 -55.04 -35.77
C ASP A 19 -15.36 -54.88 -34.21
N ILE A 20 -15.52 -56.01 -33.50
CA ILE A 20 -15.44 -56.07 -32.04
C ILE A 20 -14.08 -55.55 -31.54
N ASN A 21 -12.97 -55.94 -32.17
CA ASN A 21 -11.65 -55.49 -31.80
C ASN A 21 -11.50 -53.98 -31.99
N SER A 22 -12.12 -53.44 -33.06
CA SER A 22 -12.14 -51.99 -33.31
C SER A 22 -12.96 -51.24 -32.25
N ALA A 23 -14.12 -51.77 -31.87
CA ALA A 23 -14.93 -51.23 -30.78
C ALA A 23 -14.18 -51.23 -29.44
N LEU A 24 -13.51 -52.34 -29.10
CA LEU A 24 -12.68 -52.44 -27.89
C LEU A 24 -11.49 -51.44 -27.91
N SER A 25 -10.87 -51.26 -29.08
CA SER A 25 -9.80 -50.28 -29.25
C SER A 25 -10.32 -48.84 -29.09
N ALA A 26 -11.51 -48.54 -29.59
CA ALA A 26 -12.16 -47.25 -29.39
C ALA A 26 -12.44 -46.97 -27.91
N ILE A 27 -12.98 -47.97 -27.19
CA ILE A 27 -13.19 -47.86 -25.72
C ILE A 27 -11.86 -47.65 -25.02
N ALA A 28 -10.84 -48.44 -25.30
CA ALA A 28 -9.53 -48.37 -24.66
C ALA A 28 -8.81 -47.01 -24.87
N THR A 29 -9.13 -46.32 -25.96
CA THR A 29 -8.56 -45.02 -26.32
C THR A 29 -9.50 -43.84 -26.10
N ASN A 30 -10.61 -44.03 -25.37
CA ASN A 30 -11.67 -43.03 -25.18
C ASN A 30 -12.16 -42.44 -26.51
N ASN A 31 -12.41 -43.24 -27.52
CA ASN A 31 -12.79 -42.79 -28.86
C ASN A 31 -11.85 -41.74 -29.46
N SER A 32 -10.54 -41.87 -29.29
CA SER A 32 -9.60 -40.88 -29.75
C SER A 32 -9.58 -40.70 -31.26
N GLY A 33 -9.70 -39.45 -31.69
CA GLY A 33 -9.67 -39.06 -33.09
C GLY A 33 -9.62 -37.55 -33.29
N SER A 34 -9.29 -37.13 -34.52
CA SER A 34 -9.21 -35.69 -34.88
C SER A 34 -10.57 -35.05 -35.15
N SER A 35 -11.61 -35.85 -35.25
CA SER A 35 -13.01 -35.44 -35.42
C SER A 35 -13.86 -36.10 -34.33
N ALA A 36 -14.98 -35.50 -33.98
CA ALA A 36 -15.91 -36.11 -33.04
C ALA A 36 -16.44 -37.44 -33.56
N PRO A 37 -16.72 -38.43 -32.69
CA PRO A 37 -17.43 -39.65 -33.07
C PRO A 37 -18.74 -39.34 -33.79
N SER A 38 -19.07 -40.11 -34.86
CA SER A 38 -20.31 -39.96 -35.61
C SER A 38 -21.54 -40.32 -34.79
N ASP A 39 -21.43 -41.40 -34.00
CA ASP A 39 -22.46 -41.81 -33.07
C ASP A 39 -22.09 -41.38 -31.66
N THR A 40 -23.04 -40.72 -30.99
CA THR A 40 -22.83 -40.14 -29.67
C THR A 40 -23.78 -40.76 -28.66
N PHE A 41 -23.32 -40.82 -27.42
CA PHE A 41 -24.07 -41.31 -26.27
C PHE A 41 -23.86 -40.34 -25.07
N ALA A 42 -24.87 -40.13 -24.28
CA ALA A 42 -24.73 -39.35 -23.05
C ALA A 42 -23.55 -39.90 -22.19
N SER A 43 -22.74 -39.00 -21.67
CA SER A 43 -21.54 -39.33 -20.87
C SER A 43 -20.40 -40.05 -21.62
N GLN A 44 -20.48 -40.14 -22.95
CA GLN A 44 -19.39 -40.71 -23.77
C GLN A 44 -18.13 -39.85 -23.66
N TRP A 45 -16.97 -40.50 -23.57
CA TRP A 45 -15.66 -39.82 -23.61
C TRP A 45 -15.12 -39.77 -25.04
N TRP A 46 -14.45 -38.69 -25.35
CA TRP A 46 -13.72 -38.47 -26.60
C TRP A 46 -12.42 -37.71 -26.32
N TYR A 47 -11.31 -38.29 -26.77
CA TYR A 47 -10.05 -37.56 -26.82
C TYR A 47 -9.87 -36.92 -28.19
N ASP A 48 -10.04 -35.63 -28.29
CA ASP A 48 -9.81 -34.82 -29.48
C ASP A 48 -8.32 -34.66 -29.71
N THR A 49 -7.78 -35.43 -30.66
CA THR A 49 -6.34 -35.42 -30.95
C THR A 49 -5.88 -34.23 -31.75
N SER A 50 -6.78 -33.44 -32.34
CA SER A 50 -6.46 -32.22 -33.06
C SER A 50 -6.24 -31.05 -32.08
N ALA A 51 -6.99 -31.03 -30.99
CA ALA A 51 -6.91 -29.99 -29.96
C ALA A 51 -6.18 -30.47 -28.71
N ASN A 52 -5.84 -31.75 -28.59
CA ASN A 52 -5.29 -32.36 -27.37
C ASN A 52 -6.21 -32.24 -26.16
N ILE A 53 -7.52 -32.34 -26.36
CA ILE A 53 -8.51 -32.13 -25.31
C ILE A 53 -9.28 -33.43 -25.03
N LEU A 54 -9.32 -33.83 -23.76
CA LEU A 54 -10.25 -34.84 -23.30
C LEU A 54 -11.62 -34.18 -23.09
N LYS A 55 -12.65 -34.75 -23.70
CA LYS A 55 -14.02 -34.27 -23.70
C LYS A 55 -15.00 -35.33 -23.20
N ILE A 56 -16.11 -34.87 -22.62
CA ILE A 56 -17.24 -35.73 -22.23
C ILE A 56 -18.52 -35.21 -22.87
N ARG A 57 -19.39 -36.12 -23.32
CA ARG A 57 -20.71 -35.78 -23.81
C ARG A 57 -21.63 -35.43 -22.65
N ASN A 58 -22.42 -34.34 -22.74
CA ASN A 58 -23.37 -33.99 -21.70
C ASN A 58 -24.53 -35.01 -21.60
N GLU A 59 -25.28 -34.94 -20.49
CA GLU A 59 -26.41 -35.85 -20.24
C GLU A 59 -27.53 -35.77 -21.31
N ALA A 60 -27.71 -34.59 -21.91
CA ALA A 60 -28.70 -34.37 -22.96
C ALA A 60 -28.22 -34.87 -24.34
N ASP A 61 -27.02 -35.42 -24.44
CA ASP A 61 -26.37 -35.81 -25.69
C ASP A 61 -26.40 -34.73 -26.78
N SER A 62 -26.20 -33.48 -26.38
CA SER A 62 -26.31 -32.31 -27.27
C SER A 62 -25.00 -31.57 -27.50
N ALA A 63 -24.03 -31.72 -26.59
CA ALA A 63 -22.77 -31.00 -26.64
C ALA A 63 -21.58 -31.77 -26.04
N TRP A 64 -20.37 -31.51 -26.54
CA TRP A 64 -19.12 -31.95 -25.97
C TRP A 64 -18.61 -30.90 -24.96
N LEU A 65 -18.38 -31.33 -23.74
CA LEU A 65 -17.80 -30.49 -22.67
C LEU A 65 -16.29 -30.76 -22.58
N ASN A 66 -15.48 -29.74 -22.55
CA ASN A 66 -14.04 -29.86 -22.35
C ASN A 66 -13.74 -30.23 -20.90
N VAL A 67 -12.94 -31.25 -20.67
CA VAL A 67 -12.59 -31.72 -19.32
C VAL A 67 -11.14 -31.36 -18.98
N ALA A 68 -10.21 -31.74 -19.86
CA ALA A 68 -8.80 -31.54 -19.62
C ALA A 68 -8.00 -31.35 -20.90
N TYR A 69 -6.95 -30.63 -20.84
CA TYR A 69 -5.92 -30.52 -21.86
C TYR A 69 -4.78 -31.49 -21.53
N LEU A 70 -4.41 -32.30 -22.52
CA LEU A 70 -3.38 -33.33 -22.41
C LEU A 70 -2.29 -33.03 -23.46
N SER A 71 -1.16 -32.50 -23.06
CA SER A 71 -0.05 -32.22 -23.99
C SER A 71 1.27 -32.71 -23.41
N GLY A 72 1.93 -33.59 -24.18
CA GLY A 72 3.24 -34.10 -23.77
C GLY A 72 3.20 -34.81 -22.42
N SER A 73 3.77 -34.21 -21.40
CA SER A 73 3.81 -34.71 -20.01
C SER A 73 2.87 -33.96 -19.07
N GLU A 74 2.05 -33.06 -19.59
CA GLU A 74 1.21 -32.19 -18.76
C GLU A 74 -0.28 -32.54 -18.91
N TRP A 75 -0.97 -32.44 -17.79
CA TRP A 75 -2.42 -32.48 -17.70
C TRP A 75 -2.93 -31.25 -16.98
N SER A 76 -3.76 -30.44 -17.64
CA SER A 76 -4.43 -29.32 -17.03
C SER A 76 -5.94 -29.38 -17.19
N VAL A 77 -6.69 -29.09 -16.15
CA VAL A 77 -8.15 -29.02 -16.20
C VAL A 77 -8.52 -27.75 -16.97
N LEU A 78 -9.34 -27.92 -18.04
CA LEU A 78 -9.65 -26.81 -18.97
C LEU A 78 -10.69 -25.83 -18.48
N ASP A 79 -11.44 -26.18 -17.45
CA ASP A 79 -12.41 -25.24 -16.87
C ASP A 79 -11.92 -24.74 -15.50
N ASP A 80 -10.85 -23.98 -15.51
CA ASP A 80 -10.35 -23.25 -14.35
C ASP A 80 -11.35 -22.18 -13.86
N THR A 81 -12.30 -21.81 -14.72
CA THR A 81 -13.37 -20.85 -14.36
C THR A 81 -14.50 -21.49 -13.57
N LYS A 82 -14.58 -22.84 -13.51
CA LYS A 82 -15.66 -23.57 -12.85
C LYS A 82 -15.22 -24.54 -11.77
N VAL A 83 -13.95 -24.65 -11.47
CA VAL A 83 -13.51 -25.49 -10.37
C VAL A 83 -13.91 -24.81 -9.07
N VAL A 84 -14.99 -25.34 -8.51
CA VAL A 84 -15.52 -25.05 -7.20
C VAL A 84 -16.06 -23.64 -7.00
N ASN A 85 -17.26 -23.41 -7.48
CA ASN A 85 -18.18 -22.73 -6.59
C ASN A 85 -19.62 -23.20 -6.74
N THR A 86 -20.14 -23.80 -5.71
CA THR A 86 -21.53 -24.25 -5.61
C THR A 86 -22.51 -23.15 -5.23
N SER A 87 -22.07 -21.92 -5.01
CA SER A 87 -22.93 -20.82 -4.63
C SER A 87 -23.03 -19.70 -5.68
N GLY A 88 -23.36 -20.09 -6.88
CA GLY A 88 -24.18 -19.31 -7.80
C GLY A 88 -23.58 -18.13 -8.55
N THR A 89 -22.44 -17.54 -8.25
CA THR A 89 -21.93 -16.37 -8.98
C THR A 89 -20.41 -16.31 -9.10
N GLN A 90 -19.71 -17.37 -8.77
CA GLN A 90 -18.25 -17.35 -8.79
C GLN A 90 -17.69 -18.23 -9.88
N THR A 91 -16.81 -17.66 -10.62
CA THR A 91 -16.04 -18.30 -11.66
C THR A 91 -14.64 -18.58 -11.11
N GLY A 92 -14.31 -19.85 -11.00
CA GLY A 92 -12.97 -20.30 -10.66
C GLY A 92 -12.77 -20.80 -9.24
N LEU A 93 -11.75 -21.62 -9.12
CA LEU A 93 -11.16 -22.03 -7.86
C LEU A 93 -10.44 -20.83 -7.25
N LEU A 94 -11.11 -20.03 -6.44
CA LEU A 94 -10.56 -18.79 -5.94
C LEU A 94 -10.34 -17.78 -7.10
N GLY A 95 -11.42 -17.33 -7.69
CA GLY A 95 -11.40 -16.39 -8.81
C GLY A 95 -10.60 -15.12 -8.54
N ASP A 96 -10.03 -14.59 -9.59
CA ASP A 96 -9.32 -13.32 -9.52
C ASP A 96 -10.33 -12.17 -9.45
N GLN A 97 -10.36 -11.43 -8.34
CA GLN A 97 -11.19 -10.26 -8.19
C GLN A 97 -10.49 -9.03 -8.78
N ALA A 98 -11.25 -8.14 -9.40
CA ALA A 98 -10.72 -6.88 -9.92
C ALA A 98 -10.07 -6.03 -8.81
N GLU A 99 -9.05 -5.27 -9.15
CA GLU A 99 -8.37 -4.37 -8.19
C GLU A 99 -9.35 -3.41 -7.50
N SER A 100 -10.35 -2.90 -8.24
CA SER A 100 -11.41 -2.04 -7.68
C SER A 100 -12.20 -2.71 -6.55
N THR A 101 -12.41 -4.03 -6.62
CA THR A 101 -13.09 -4.80 -5.56
C THR A 101 -12.23 -4.88 -4.29
N TRP A 102 -10.92 -5.04 -4.46
CA TRP A 102 -9.96 -5.02 -3.35
C TRP A 102 -9.86 -3.63 -2.69
N LEU A 103 -9.92 -2.56 -3.50
CA LEU A 103 -9.90 -1.19 -3.01
C LEU A 103 -11.15 -0.82 -2.21
N THR A 104 -12.32 -1.35 -2.57
CA THR A 104 -13.57 -1.07 -1.83
C THR A 104 -13.71 -1.90 -0.56
N GLY A 105 -13.09 -3.10 -0.50
CA GLY A 105 -13.10 -3.98 0.66
C GLY A 105 -14.47 -4.51 1.08
N THR A 106 -15.49 -4.41 0.22
CA THR A 106 -16.88 -4.79 0.54
C THR A 106 -17.29 -6.15 0.01
N SER A 107 -16.47 -6.78 -0.84
CA SER A 107 -16.79 -8.11 -1.37
C SER A 107 -16.60 -9.19 -0.32
N THR A 108 -17.62 -10.04 -0.18
CA THR A 108 -17.57 -11.26 0.62
C THR A 108 -17.12 -12.48 -0.18
N THR A 109 -16.79 -12.27 -1.45
CA THR A 109 -16.36 -13.32 -2.35
C THR A 109 -14.91 -13.72 -2.05
N GLU A 110 -14.70 -15.00 -1.74
CA GLU A 110 -13.35 -15.54 -1.57
C GLU A 110 -12.57 -15.49 -2.90
N SER A 111 -11.30 -15.12 -2.84
CA SER A 111 -10.45 -15.02 -4.02
C SER A 111 -8.98 -15.25 -3.69
N LEU A 112 -8.19 -15.62 -4.71
CA LEU A 112 -6.73 -15.69 -4.60
C LEU A 112 -6.14 -14.30 -4.40
N ILE A 113 -5.25 -14.18 -3.43
CA ILE A 113 -4.52 -12.94 -3.15
C ILE A 113 -3.15 -13.02 -3.82
N SER A 114 -2.91 -12.22 -4.85
CA SER A 114 -1.55 -11.98 -5.33
C SER A 114 -0.79 -11.00 -4.42
N PRO A 115 0.56 -11.07 -4.36
CA PRO A 115 1.35 -10.08 -3.61
C PRO A 115 1.05 -8.63 -4.02
N ALA A 116 0.76 -8.37 -5.29
CA ALA A 116 0.39 -7.04 -5.77
C ALA A 116 -0.96 -6.58 -5.20
N LYS A 117 -1.99 -7.43 -5.20
CA LYS A 117 -3.30 -7.13 -4.63
C LYS A 117 -3.26 -6.96 -3.11
N LEU A 118 -2.46 -7.79 -2.43
CA LEU A 118 -2.24 -7.63 -0.98
C LEU A 118 -1.61 -6.26 -0.67
N LYS A 119 -0.60 -5.85 -1.46
CA LYS A 119 0.01 -4.51 -1.32
C LYS A 119 -1.01 -3.40 -1.51
N VAL A 120 -1.86 -3.47 -2.55
CA VAL A 120 -2.91 -2.49 -2.83
C VAL A 120 -3.93 -2.45 -1.69
N ALA A 121 -4.44 -3.59 -1.24
CA ALA A 121 -5.38 -3.68 -0.12
C ALA A 121 -4.75 -3.15 1.18
N ALA A 122 -3.52 -3.55 1.49
CA ALA A 122 -2.81 -3.06 2.66
C ALA A 122 -2.59 -1.54 2.61
N SER A 123 -2.32 -0.97 1.43
CA SER A 123 -2.21 0.48 1.26
C SER A 123 -3.56 1.19 1.39
N ALA A 124 -4.65 0.56 0.97
CA ALA A 124 -6.00 1.12 1.06
C ALA A 124 -6.58 1.05 2.48
N PHE A 125 -6.37 -0.07 3.16
CA PHE A 125 -6.94 -0.36 4.49
C PHE A 125 -5.90 -0.42 5.60
N GLY A 126 -4.61 -0.39 5.24
CA GLY A 126 -3.50 -0.48 6.18
C GLY A 126 -3.40 0.78 7.01
N GLY A 127 -3.75 0.66 8.30
CA GLY A 127 -3.51 1.61 9.39
C GLY A 127 -3.99 3.04 9.15
N SER A 128 -4.54 3.65 10.16
CA SER A 128 -4.90 5.08 10.13
C SER A 128 -3.67 6.02 9.96
N MET A 129 -2.45 5.50 10.12
CA MET A 129 -1.21 6.26 10.04
C MET A 129 -0.34 5.79 8.86
N VAL A 130 -0.05 6.69 7.92
CA VAL A 130 0.69 6.42 6.68
C VAL A 130 1.97 7.26 6.67
N LEU A 131 3.13 6.63 6.44
CA LEU A 131 4.40 7.35 6.24
C LEU A 131 4.36 8.10 4.90
N LEU A 132 4.52 9.42 4.95
CA LEU A 132 4.44 10.31 3.79
C LEU A 132 5.82 10.79 3.33
N ALA A 133 6.72 11.06 4.27
CA ALA A 133 8.08 11.49 3.98
C ALA A 133 9.03 11.10 5.10
N SER A 134 10.29 10.94 4.78
CA SER A 134 11.35 10.71 5.77
C SER A 134 12.68 11.26 5.30
N VAL A 135 13.52 11.64 6.24
CA VAL A 135 14.93 11.94 6.02
C VAL A 135 15.75 11.37 7.18
N ASP A 136 16.90 10.83 6.86
CA ASP A 136 17.96 10.48 7.80
C ASP A 136 19.28 10.83 7.13
N THR A 137 19.90 11.91 7.55
CA THR A 137 21.11 12.42 6.91
C THR A 137 22.01 13.16 7.87
N ALA A 138 23.31 12.96 7.72
CA ALA A 138 24.38 13.71 8.38
C ALA A 138 24.99 14.79 7.45
N THR A 139 24.33 15.09 6.32
CA THR A 139 24.81 16.14 5.41
C THR A 139 24.38 17.51 5.91
N SER A 140 25.35 18.40 6.07
CA SER A 140 25.10 19.78 6.53
C SER A 140 24.29 20.56 5.49
N THR A 141 23.14 21.08 5.90
CA THR A 141 22.25 21.89 5.06
C THR A 141 21.62 23.03 5.84
N SER A 142 21.28 24.13 5.16
CA SER A 142 20.61 25.27 5.79
C SER A 142 19.17 24.97 6.22
N ALA A 143 18.50 24.06 5.52
CA ALA A 143 17.14 23.65 5.83
C ALA A 143 16.81 22.28 5.23
N HIS A 144 15.83 21.60 5.79
CA HIS A 144 15.14 20.45 5.19
C HIS A 144 13.72 20.85 4.84
N GLU A 145 13.36 20.67 3.58
CA GLU A 145 12.05 21.00 3.01
C GLU A 145 11.31 19.73 2.63
N PHE A 146 10.09 19.60 3.15
CA PHE A 146 9.18 18.50 2.88
C PHE A 146 7.95 19.10 2.19
N GLN A 147 7.79 18.81 0.90
CA GLN A 147 6.75 19.41 0.06
C GLN A 147 5.73 18.37 -0.38
N SER A 148 4.55 18.83 -0.77
CA SER A 148 3.49 18.02 -1.40
C SER A 148 2.98 16.84 -0.56
N PHE A 149 3.18 16.86 0.76
CA PHE A 149 2.63 15.82 1.63
C PHE A 149 1.31 16.23 2.29
N VAL A 150 1.02 17.53 2.37
CA VAL A 150 -0.24 18.03 2.93
C VAL A 150 -1.32 17.96 1.85
N THR A 151 -2.29 17.07 2.04
CA THR A 151 -3.39 16.81 1.12
C THR A 151 -4.71 16.65 1.86
N SER A 152 -5.83 16.69 1.14
CA SER A 152 -7.16 16.46 1.72
C SER A 152 -7.42 15.01 2.19
N ALA A 153 -6.48 14.10 1.97
CA ALA A 153 -6.58 12.70 2.42
C ALA A 153 -6.35 12.55 3.94
N TYR A 154 -5.80 13.57 4.60
CA TYR A 154 -5.42 13.51 6.00
C TYR A 154 -5.83 14.81 6.72
N ASP A 155 -6.44 14.70 7.90
CA ASP A 155 -6.74 15.85 8.75
C ASP A 155 -5.63 16.13 9.77
N THR A 156 -4.87 15.12 10.12
CA THR A 156 -3.81 15.22 11.11
C THR A 156 -2.49 14.71 10.55
N TYR A 157 -1.43 15.46 10.77
CA TYR A 157 -0.06 15.08 10.41
C TYR A 157 0.80 15.01 11.66
N ILE A 158 1.59 13.95 11.75
CA ILE A 158 2.57 13.75 12.81
C ILE A 158 3.95 13.85 12.20
N ILE A 159 4.76 14.73 12.74
CA ILE A 159 6.16 14.93 12.37
C ILE A 159 7.00 14.47 13.55
N ASP A 160 7.58 13.28 13.44
CA ASP A 160 8.51 12.73 14.41
C ASP A 160 9.93 13.16 14.04
N ILE A 161 10.54 13.98 14.89
CA ILE A 161 11.91 14.41 14.75
C ILE A 161 12.74 13.59 15.75
N GLY A 162 13.40 12.57 15.25
CA GLY A 162 14.25 11.69 16.06
C GLY A 162 15.52 12.41 16.52
N LEU A 163 16.03 13.30 15.65
CA LEU A 163 17.23 14.08 15.94
C LEU A 163 17.32 15.31 15.04
N ALA A 164 17.73 16.44 15.59
CA ALA A 164 18.13 17.64 14.85
C ALA A 164 19.33 18.29 15.54
N ILE A 165 20.52 18.17 14.94
CA ILE A 165 21.77 18.72 15.49
C ILE A 165 22.12 20.01 14.75
N PRO A 166 22.27 21.16 15.43
CA PRO A 166 22.74 22.38 14.83
C PRO A 166 24.26 22.35 14.58
N ALA A 167 24.72 23.07 13.56
CA ALA A 167 26.14 23.36 13.36
C ALA A 167 26.68 24.34 14.40
N THR A 168 25.82 25.21 14.90
CA THR A 168 26.18 26.32 15.83
C THR A 168 25.46 26.12 17.16
N THR A 169 26.22 26.15 18.25
CA THR A 169 25.65 26.19 19.61
C THR A 169 24.72 27.39 19.78
N ALA A 170 23.69 27.24 20.59
CA ALA A 170 22.64 28.21 20.86
C ALA A 170 21.66 28.48 19.70
N ALA A 171 21.66 27.65 18.65
CA ALA A 171 20.62 27.71 17.63
C ALA A 171 19.29 27.18 18.17
N VAL A 172 18.18 27.69 17.64
CA VAL A 172 16.82 27.27 17.92
C VAL A 172 16.31 26.51 16.70
N LEU A 173 15.65 25.37 16.90
CA LEU A 173 14.98 24.67 15.81
C LEU A 173 13.67 25.38 15.46
N GLU A 174 13.51 25.72 14.20
CA GLU A 174 12.39 26.48 13.68
C GLU A 174 11.67 25.71 12.59
N MET A 175 10.35 25.86 12.57
CA MET A 175 9.47 25.33 11.52
C MET A 175 8.73 26.46 10.81
N GLN A 176 8.57 26.33 9.51
CA GLN A 176 7.69 27.15 8.67
C GLN A 176 6.79 26.24 7.84
N TYR A 177 5.59 26.69 7.54
CA TYR A 177 4.78 26.07 6.50
C TYR A 177 5.31 26.45 5.12
N MET A 178 4.97 25.63 4.12
CA MET A 178 5.33 25.86 2.73
C MET A 178 4.09 25.84 1.84
N ASP A 179 4.17 26.61 0.74
CA ASP A 179 3.27 26.56 -0.40
C ASP A 179 4.13 26.41 -1.67
N GLY A 180 4.13 25.22 -2.25
CA GLY A 180 5.10 24.81 -3.25
C GLY A 180 6.55 24.93 -2.73
N ALA A 181 7.42 25.55 -3.53
CA ALA A 181 8.82 25.78 -3.15
C ALA A 181 9.04 26.99 -2.23
N SER A 182 7.97 27.66 -1.77
CA SER A 182 8.06 28.88 -0.98
C SER A 182 7.77 28.65 0.49
N ALA A 183 8.69 28.98 1.37
CA ALA A 183 8.43 29.02 2.80
C ALA A 183 7.56 30.24 3.14
N LEU A 184 6.50 30.03 3.91
CA LEU A 184 5.58 31.07 4.34
C LEU A 184 6.17 31.80 5.54
N SER A 185 6.90 32.87 5.26
CA SER A 185 7.65 33.66 6.24
C SER A 185 6.93 34.94 6.67
N THR A 186 5.59 34.96 6.59
CA THR A 186 4.77 36.09 7.03
C THR A 186 4.71 36.19 8.55
N SER A 187 4.45 37.36 9.10
CA SER A 187 4.33 37.59 10.56
C SER A 187 3.03 37.04 11.17
N ASP A 188 2.55 35.90 10.62
CA ASP A 188 1.26 35.31 10.97
C ASP A 188 1.34 34.15 11.97
N TYR A 189 2.54 33.79 12.40
CA TYR A 189 2.71 32.73 13.38
C TYR A 189 2.53 33.23 14.81
N VAL A 190 1.83 32.44 15.59
CA VAL A 190 1.66 32.60 17.04
C VAL A 190 2.04 31.30 17.70
N ARG A 191 2.78 31.41 18.80
CA ARG A 191 3.23 30.27 19.58
C ARG A 191 3.05 30.55 21.06
N THR A 192 2.60 29.55 21.80
CA THR A 192 2.78 29.47 23.24
C THR A 192 3.66 28.27 23.57
N ILE A 193 4.58 28.43 24.50
CA ILE A 193 5.51 27.37 24.90
C ILE A 193 5.58 27.32 26.42
N SER A 194 5.58 26.12 26.96
CA SER A 194 5.90 25.80 28.34
C SER A 194 7.19 24.99 28.37
N PHE A 195 8.06 25.25 29.28
CA PHE A 195 9.34 24.57 29.41
C PHE A 195 9.59 24.19 30.87
N GLY A 196 10.20 23.06 31.07
CA GLY A 196 10.61 22.53 32.36
C GLY A 196 12.13 22.39 32.41
N ASP A 197 12.72 23.18 33.29
CA ASP A 197 14.07 23.10 33.78
C ASP A 197 14.04 23.53 35.25
N ASP A 198 15.12 23.93 35.84
CA ASP A 198 15.17 24.46 37.23
C ASP A 198 14.28 25.70 37.45
N SER A 199 13.91 26.39 36.39
CA SER A 199 13.03 27.55 36.42
C SER A 199 11.81 27.34 35.50
N ARG A 200 10.75 26.74 36.00
CA ARG A 200 9.50 26.54 35.26
C ARG A 200 8.97 27.86 34.70
N GLY A 201 8.66 27.87 33.39
CA GLY A 201 8.18 29.07 32.74
C GLY A 201 7.29 28.81 31.53
N GLY A 202 6.67 29.86 31.03
CA GLY A 202 5.89 29.86 29.80
C GLY A 202 6.08 31.19 29.07
N GLU A 203 5.96 31.14 27.75
CA GLU A 203 6.11 32.29 26.88
C GLU A 203 5.05 32.25 25.76
N GLU A 204 4.46 33.40 25.47
CA GLU A 204 3.62 33.60 24.28
C GLU A 204 4.31 34.57 23.32
N LEU A 205 4.44 34.19 22.05
CA LEU A 205 4.98 35.04 21.00
C LEU A 205 3.98 35.15 19.86
N THR A 206 3.78 36.37 19.39
CA THR A 206 2.89 36.70 18.28
C THR A 206 3.65 37.43 17.18
N GLY A 207 3.12 37.41 15.94
CA GLY A 207 3.70 38.14 14.81
C GLY A 207 5.09 37.62 14.42
N ARG A 208 5.29 36.33 14.43
CA ARG A 208 6.56 35.69 14.06
C ARG A 208 6.52 35.19 12.63
N ALA A 209 7.70 35.14 12.01
CA ALA A 209 7.89 34.58 10.68
C ALA A 209 8.09 33.04 10.66
N ASN A 210 8.17 32.42 11.84
CA ASN A 210 8.38 30.98 12.04
C ASN A 210 7.85 30.52 13.40
N ILE A 211 7.85 29.22 13.60
CA ILE A 211 7.53 28.55 14.87
C ILE A 211 8.82 28.02 15.45
N ALA A 212 9.33 28.64 16.51
CA ALA A 212 10.45 28.07 17.25
C ALA A 212 9.97 26.91 18.13
N LEU A 213 10.57 25.72 17.97
CA LEU A 213 10.21 24.49 18.67
C LEU A 213 10.91 24.33 20.03
N ASN A 214 11.81 25.22 20.36
CA ASN A 214 12.44 25.36 21.66
C ASN A 214 12.59 26.86 22.00
N ARG A 215 12.88 27.15 23.26
CA ARG A 215 13.08 28.51 23.71
C ARG A 215 14.58 28.87 23.77
N GLU A 216 15.33 28.04 24.42
CA GLU A 216 16.77 28.22 24.60
C GLU A 216 17.56 27.47 23.55
N GLY A 217 18.76 27.93 23.28
CA GLY A 217 19.58 27.35 22.24
C GLY A 217 19.95 25.88 22.51
N ILE A 218 20.03 25.12 21.46
CA ILE A 218 20.45 23.72 21.45
C ILE A 218 21.96 23.64 21.48
N LEU A 219 22.53 22.73 22.28
CA LEU A 219 23.95 22.41 22.19
C LEU A 219 24.25 21.73 20.85
N ASN A 220 25.33 22.12 20.19
CA ASN A 220 25.86 21.45 19.02
C ASN A 220 26.79 20.28 19.42
N GLY A 221 26.92 19.33 18.53
CA GLY A 221 27.82 18.19 18.68
C GLY A 221 27.11 16.86 18.87
N ALA A 222 27.66 15.85 18.20
CA ALA A 222 27.07 14.51 18.12
C ALA A 222 26.97 13.81 19.50
N SER A 223 27.81 14.19 20.48
CA SER A 223 27.78 13.61 21.83
C SER A 223 26.84 14.33 22.80
N LYS A 224 26.25 15.45 22.41
CA LYS A 224 25.40 16.29 23.26
C LYS A 224 23.89 16.22 22.94
N GLY A 225 23.52 15.40 21.94
CA GLY A 225 22.13 15.11 21.59
C GLY A 225 21.61 15.98 20.47
N GLY A 226 21.17 17.13 20.58
CA GLY A 226 20.38 17.92 19.64
C GLY A 226 18.94 18.06 20.15
N TRP A 227 18.00 18.36 19.27
CA TRP A 227 16.57 18.39 19.57
C TRP A 227 15.91 17.10 19.10
N ALA A 228 15.05 16.51 19.92
CA ALA A 228 14.21 15.39 19.58
C ALA A 228 12.78 15.60 20.08
N GLY A 229 11.79 15.17 19.31
CA GLY A 229 10.40 15.32 19.71
C GLY A 229 9.42 15.17 18.57
N ARG A 230 8.20 15.65 18.79
CA ARG A 230 7.07 15.51 17.87
C ARG A 230 6.35 16.81 17.66
N VAL A 231 5.94 17.07 16.42
CA VAL A 231 5.00 18.13 16.05
C VAL A 231 3.75 17.47 15.46
N THR A 232 2.59 17.93 15.88
CA THR A 232 1.30 17.49 15.33
C THR A 232 0.60 18.68 14.70
N LEU A 233 0.23 18.54 13.42
CA LEU A 233 -0.53 19.54 12.67
C LEU A 233 -1.97 19.07 12.55
N PHE A 234 -2.92 19.98 12.75
CA PHE A 234 -4.34 19.71 12.63
C PHE A 234 -4.94 20.53 11.48
N ASN A 235 -5.76 19.89 10.65
CA ASN A 235 -6.45 20.53 9.53
C ASN A 235 -5.51 21.33 8.59
N ALA A 236 -4.30 20.87 8.37
CA ALA A 236 -3.29 21.61 7.61
C ALA A 236 -3.71 21.80 6.13
N ALA A 237 -4.48 20.87 5.56
CA ALA A 237 -4.99 20.96 4.18
C ALA A 237 -6.20 21.91 4.01
N ALA A 238 -6.74 22.50 5.08
CA ALA A 238 -7.96 23.30 5.01
C ALA A 238 -7.66 24.76 4.65
N ASN A 239 -7.94 25.18 3.43
CA ASN A 239 -7.66 26.54 2.91
C ASN A 239 -8.55 27.66 3.49
N LEU A 240 -9.56 27.31 4.27
CA LEU A 240 -10.53 28.28 4.80
C LEU A 240 -10.36 28.55 6.30
N ARG A 241 -9.37 27.95 6.94
CA ARG A 241 -9.18 28.03 8.39
C ARG A 241 -7.71 28.26 8.73
N ARG A 242 -7.47 28.77 9.91
CA ARG A 242 -6.13 28.86 10.49
C ARG A 242 -5.59 27.47 10.79
N HIS A 243 -4.29 27.29 10.74
CA HIS A 243 -3.61 26.01 10.86
C HIS A 243 -3.00 25.86 12.27
N PRO A 244 -3.71 25.19 13.20
CA PRO A 244 -3.22 24.94 14.54
C PRO A 244 -2.30 23.72 14.58
N GLY A 245 -1.42 23.70 15.56
CA GLY A 245 -0.58 22.55 15.87
C GLY A 245 -0.08 22.59 17.31
N ILE A 246 0.44 21.45 17.73
CA ILE A 246 1.11 21.29 19.03
C ILE A 246 2.48 20.67 18.82
N PHE A 247 3.37 20.87 19.76
CA PHE A 247 4.66 20.18 19.78
C PHE A 247 5.10 19.85 21.21
N HIS A 248 5.90 18.81 21.31
CA HIS A 248 6.63 18.45 22.52
C HIS A 248 7.99 17.87 22.13
N GLY A 249 8.98 18.19 22.89
CA GLY A 249 10.33 17.73 22.62
C GLY A 249 11.28 17.99 23.77
N LEU A 250 12.50 17.57 23.56
CA LEU A 250 13.58 17.73 24.52
C LEU A 250 14.88 18.08 23.80
N HIS A 251 15.78 18.78 24.47
CA HIS A 251 17.12 19.08 23.98
C HIS A 251 18.08 19.39 25.15
N ALA A 252 19.37 19.21 24.89
CA ALA A 252 20.38 19.69 25.79
C ALA A 252 20.54 21.22 25.61
N ARG A 253 20.49 21.96 26.70
CA ARG A 253 20.50 23.44 26.76
C ARG A 253 21.88 23.99 26.55
N SER A 254 22.02 25.07 25.79
CA SER A 254 23.30 25.75 25.56
C SER A 254 23.72 26.72 26.68
N SER A 255 22.78 27.09 27.56
CA SER A 255 23.02 27.93 28.70
C SER A 255 23.02 27.09 29.97
N GLY A 256 24.13 26.98 30.67
CA GLY A 256 24.29 26.20 31.90
C GLY A 256 25.36 25.11 31.81
N ASP A 257 25.38 24.20 32.77
CA ASP A 257 26.26 23.04 32.73
C ASP A 257 25.88 22.12 31.57
N SER A 258 26.86 21.50 30.94
CA SER A 258 26.77 20.83 29.63
C SER A 258 25.83 19.62 29.53
N ASP A 259 25.14 19.30 30.61
CA ASP A 259 24.25 18.11 30.70
C ASP A 259 22.81 18.45 31.12
N GLU A 260 22.43 19.75 31.14
CA GLU A 260 21.06 20.11 31.45
C GLU A 260 20.10 19.80 30.30
N LEU A 261 19.07 19.02 30.61
CA LEU A 261 18.00 18.66 29.69
C LEU A 261 16.82 19.61 29.86
N GLN A 262 16.33 20.16 28.76
CA GLN A 262 15.10 20.94 28.76
C GLN A 262 13.99 20.18 28.06
N LEU A 263 12.88 19.97 28.76
CA LEU A 263 11.61 19.51 28.17
C LEU A 263 10.82 20.74 27.72
N VAL A 264 10.31 20.69 26.50
CA VAL A 264 9.49 21.74 25.91
C VAL A 264 8.16 21.18 25.42
N THR A 265 7.09 21.93 25.69
CA THR A 265 5.75 21.64 25.15
C THR A 265 5.12 22.94 24.71
N GLY A 266 4.48 22.93 23.55
CA GLY A 266 3.86 24.15 23.05
C GLY A 266 2.71 23.90 22.10
N ALA A 267 1.99 24.99 21.84
CA ALA A 267 0.98 25.08 20.81
C ALA A 267 1.29 26.26 19.89
N PHE A 268 0.87 26.17 18.67
CA PHE A 268 1.05 27.23 17.70
C PHE A 268 -0.13 27.32 16.75
N GLN A 269 -0.21 28.44 16.06
CA GLN A 269 -1.18 28.65 14.99
C GLN A 269 -0.56 29.53 13.92
N TYR A 270 -0.72 29.11 12.67
CA TYR A 270 -0.54 29.98 11.51
C TYR A 270 -1.86 30.66 11.20
N ARG A 271 -1.90 32.00 11.28
CA ARG A 271 -3.14 32.79 11.25
C ARG A 271 -3.66 33.07 9.84
N SER A 272 -2.87 32.80 8.81
CA SER A 272 -3.32 32.89 7.42
C SER A 272 -4.23 31.73 7.05
N THR A 273 -5.02 31.94 6.00
CA THR A 273 -5.83 30.92 5.32
C THR A 273 -5.19 30.49 4.00
N SER A 274 -3.90 30.78 3.81
CA SER A 274 -3.15 30.38 2.61
C SER A 274 -3.09 28.86 2.51
N SER A 275 -2.99 28.38 1.28
CA SER A 275 -2.70 26.98 1.01
C SER A 275 -1.39 26.57 1.67
N ILE A 276 -1.37 25.35 2.19
CA ILE A 276 -0.17 24.73 2.75
C ILE A 276 -0.05 23.36 2.11
N ASP A 277 1.12 23.05 1.58
CA ASP A 277 1.43 21.74 1.01
C ASP A 277 2.59 21.02 1.70
N GLY A 278 3.33 21.74 2.57
CA GLY A 278 4.51 21.20 3.22
C GLY A 278 5.02 21.99 4.42
N ILE A 279 6.18 21.59 4.90
CA ILE A 279 6.93 22.27 5.96
C ILE A 279 8.41 22.40 5.62
N ARG A 280 9.03 23.39 6.22
CA ARG A 280 10.48 23.60 6.25
C ARG A 280 10.97 23.57 7.70
N LEU A 281 12.03 22.82 7.96
CA LEU A 281 12.75 22.78 9.23
C LEU A 281 14.12 23.41 9.02
N GLN A 282 14.47 24.37 9.88
CA GLN A 282 15.74 25.08 9.83
C GLN A 282 16.24 25.41 11.23
N MET A 283 17.50 25.81 11.34
CA MET A 283 18.00 26.44 12.57
C MET A 283 17.90 27.95 12.46
N SER A 284 17.70 28.63 13.59
CA SER A 284 17.67 30.11 13.66
C SER A 284 19.01 30.73 13.25
N THR A 285 20.09 30.00 13.34
CA THR A 285 21.44 30.36 12.89
C THR A 285 22.24 29.13 12.52
N GLY A 286 23.04 29.23 11.44
CA GLY A 286 23.86 28.13 10.94
C GLY A 286 23.05 27.03 10.26
N ASN A 287 23.71 25.92 10.01
CA ASN A 287 23.15 24.77 9.33
C ASN A 287 22.63 23.71 10.33
N ILE A 288 21.86 22.77 9.81
CA ILE A 288 21.57 21.48 10.45
C ILE A 288 22.66 20.52 10.00
N THR A 289 23.36 19.88 10.92
CA THR A 289 24.45 18.93 10.62
C THR A 289 23.98 17.48 10.61
N HIS A 290 22.90 17.18 11.32
CA HIS A 290 22.24 15.87 11.28
C HIS A 290 20.74 16.07 11.48
N MET A 291 19.93 15.37 10.68
CA MET A 291 18.47 15.39 10.78
C MET A 291 17.91 13.99 10.55
N THR A 292 17.10 13.52 11.49
CA THR A 292 16.27 12.34 11.35
C THR A 292 14.81 12.74 11.55
N VAL A 293 13.99 12.65 10.50
CA VAL A 293 12.57 13.02 10.51
C VAL A 293 11.74 11.97 9.81
N GLN A 294 10.58 11.68 10.36
CA GLN A 294 9.52 10.90 9.74
C GLN A 294 8.21 11.69 9.80
N ILE A 295 7.51 11.77 8.69
CA ILE A 295 6.23 12.48 8.57
C ILE A 295 5.14 11.47 8.25
N TYR A 296 4.10 11.47 9.07
CA TYR A 296 2.94 10.60 8.92
C TYR A 296 1.66 11.40 8.75
N GLY A 297 0.76 10.92 7.89
CA GLY A 297 -0.62 11.36 7.80
C GLY A 297 -1.56 10.38 8.49
N ILE A 298 -2.52 10.90 9.25
CA ILE A 298 -3.63 10.10 9.80
C ILE A 298 -4.80 10.23 8.85
N ARG A 299 -5.24 9.11 8.28
CA ARG A 299 -6.35 9.06 7.33
C ARG A 299 -7.65 9.52 7.97
N ASN A 300 -8.42 10.25 7.20
CA ASN A 300 -9.82 10.52 7.49
C ASN A 300 -10.61 9.22 7.36
N SER A 301 -11.45 8.92 8.32
CA SER A 301 -12.35 7.75 8.31
C SER A 301 -13.52 7.96 7.34
#